data_c92243c9dc6ca71e8a0b5dbe8caf21e0
#
_entry.id   c92243c9dc6ca71e8a0b5dbe8caf21e0
#
_cell.length_a   1.000
_cell.length_b   1.000
_cell.length_c   1.000
_cell.angle_alpha   90.00
_cell.angle_beta   90.00
_cell.angle_gamma   90.00
#
_symmetry.space_group_name_H-M   'P 1'
#
loop_
_entity.id
_entity.type
_entity.pdbx_description
1 polymer ?
#
loop_
_entity_poly.entity_id
_entity_poly.type
_entity_poly.pdbx_seq_one_letter_code
_entity_poly.pdbx_strand_id
1 'polypeptide(L)'
;MARYYFFSRNLAKRRPEFNRIGWRIEAWAIGAFIGVLRLLPLETAVRLAHRTFAAVGPRSGKRVRVLRNLLVAFPDRTEAERNRLIKDIFGHVGVALAEIAHLDNIWRDRARRIEFVKAPELRFLKETGKPAVLVTAHIGPWTLTNFVAGEYGFPLSIVYAPESNPYVHDMMLRLRSALPVKLLARDNSMRVLMAELSHGRTIGLGSDVRLDSGEMIPMFGHGMPTNTVPARLALRFDCELVPTRAERLPGGRYRITLYPPVLPDDGIEGAAAQASNMTAKLNRQFEQWIRETPGEWLCLARRWPKEVERAAEQAAQASADRPADRPARPPAP
;
A
#
# COMPACT_ATOMS: atom_id res chain seq x y z
N MET A 1 16.53 -5.64 -9.70
CA MET A 1 16.47 -5.17 -8.30
C MET A 1 17.60 -4.23 -7.96
N ALA A 2 17.32 -3.06 -7.35
CA ALA A 2 18.37 -2.23 -6.74
C ALA A 2 18.92 -3.01 -5.53
N ARG A 3 20.17 -3.46 -5.59
CA ARG A 3 20.80 -4.15 -4.46
C ARG A 3 20.94 -3.18 -3.29
N TYR A 4 20.30 -3.48 -2.16
CA TYR A 4 20.52 -2.79 -0.91
C TYR A 4 21.87 -3.20 -0.32
N TYR A 5 22.67 -2.22 0.06
CA TYR A 5 23.94 -2.44 0.75
C TYR A 5 23.83 -1.88 2.18
N PHE A 6 24.01 -2.73 3.18
CA PHE A 6 24.00 -2.33 4.57
C PHE A 6 25.15 -1.37 4.90
N PHE A 7 26.32 -1.64 4.32
CA PHE A 7 27.48 -0.75 4.34
C PHE A 7 27.60 0.06 3.04
N SER A 8 28.64 0.90 2.95
CA SER A 8 28.88 1.66 1.72
C SER A 8 29.01 0.72 0.50
N ARG A 9 28.47 1.16 -0.66
CA ARG A 9 28.47 0.38 -1.90
C ARG A 9 29.86 -0.11 -2.30
N ASN A 10 30.90 0.71 -2.04
CA ASN A 10 32.27 0.38 -2.36
C ASN A 10 32.82 -0.74 -1.46
N LEU A 11 32.55 -0.68 -0.16
CA LEU A 11 32.94 -1.72 0.80
C LEU A 11 32.22 -3.03 0.50
N ALA A 12 30.91 -2.99 0.25
CA ALA A 12 30.11 -4.16 -0.05
C ALA A 12 30.53 -4.86 -1.37
N LYS A 13 31.08 -4.11 -2.34
CA LYS A 13 31.63 -4.69 -3.57
C LYS A 13 32.99 -5.34 -3.33
N ARG A 14 33.84 -4.73 -2.50
CA ARG A 14 35.19 -5.26 -2.21
C ARG A 14 35.16 -6.42 -1.21
N ARG A 15 34.20 -6.42 -0.31
CA ARG A 15 34.08 -7.37 0.80
C ARG A 15 32.63 -7.80 0.96
N PRO A 16 32.11 -8.70 0.10
CA PRO A 16 30.70 -9.12 0.11
C PRO A 16 30.30 -9.82 1.43
N GLU A 17 31.24 -10.41 2.12
CA GLU A 17 31.05 -11.03 3.44
C GLU A 17 30.56 -10.04 4.49
N PHE A 18 31.06 -8.81 4.49
CA PHE A 18 30.60 -7.76 5.42
C PHE A 18 29.13 -7.41 5.20
N ASN A 19 28.71 -7.36 3.94
CA ASN A 19 27.30 -7.10 3.63
C ASN A 19 26.40 -8.23 4.11
N ARG A 20 26.85 -9.49 4.03
CA ARG A 20 26.13 -10.66 4.57
C ARG A 20 26.00 -10.59 6.09
N ILE A 21 27.06 -10.20 6.80
CA ILE A 21 27.03 -10.01 8.26
C ILE A 21 26.01 -8.92 8.61
N GLY A 22 26.06 -7.75 7.94
CA GLY A 22 25.09 -6.68 8.16
C GLY A 22 23.65 -7.12 7.93
N TRP A 23 23.40 -7.87 6.87
CA TRP A 23 22.07 -8.44 6.58
C TRP A 23 21.61 -9.45 7.65
N ARG A 24 22.52 -10.27 8.20
CA ARG A 24 22.18 -11.17 9.31
C ARG A 24 21.83 -10.41 10.58
N ILE A 25 22.61 -9.37 10.92
CA ILE A 25 22.33 -8.52 12.08
C ILE A 25 20.95 -7.83 11.94
N GLU A 26 20.67 -7.25 10.76
CA GLU A 26 19.37 -6.65 10.46
C GLU A 26 18.23 -7.68 10.57
N ALA A 27 18.39 -8.84 9.98
CA ALA A 27 17.38 -9.90 10.03
C ALA A 27 17.17 -10.43 11.46
N TRP A 28 18.25 -10.54 12.24
CA TRP A 28 18.16 -10.93 13.65
C TRP A 28 17.39 -9.88 14.47
N ALA A 29 17.72 -8.59 14.29
CA ALA A 29 17.03 -7.51 15.00
C ALA A 29 15.53 -7.45 14.64
N ILE A 30 15.20 -7.56 13.35
CA ILE A 30 13.80 -7.61 12.88
C ILE A 30 13.11 -8.87 13.42
N GLY A 31 13.78 -10.02 13.36
CA GLY A 31 13.25 -11.30 13.85
C GLY A 31 13.00 -11.29 15.36
N ALA A 32 13.92 -10.72 16.16
CA ALA A 32 13.73 -10.55 17.59
C ALA A 32 12.53 -9.64 17.89
N PHE A 33 12.39 -8.53 17.16
CA PHE A 33 11.24 -7.63 17.31
C PHE A 33 9.94 -8.33 16.96
N ILE A 34 9.87 -9.06 15.82
CA ILE A 34 8.71 -9.87 15.44
C ILE A 34 8.42 -10.93 16.51
N GLY A 35 9.44 -11.58 17.05
CA GLY A 35 9.29 -12.55 18.14
C GLY A 35 8.62 -11.93 19.36
N VAL A 36 9.05 -10.75 19.79
CA VAL A 36 8.40 -9.99 20.86
C VAL A 36 6.94 -9.67 20.53
N LEU A 37 6.66 -9.20 19.31
CA LEU A 37 5.29 -8.91 18.89
C LEU A 37 4.39 -10.16 18.95
N ARG A 38 4.90 -11.32 18.54
CA ARG A 38 4.13 -12.58 18.55
C ARG A 38 3.84 -13.12 19.96
N LEU A 39 4.61 -12.75 20.96
CA LEU A 39 4.36 -13.10 22.36
C LEU A 39 3.26 -12.25 23.01
N LEU A 40 2.91 -11.12 22.41
CA LEU A 40 1.91 -10.20 22.94
C LEU A 40 0.54 -10.43 22.29
N PRO A 41 -0.57 -10.13 23.01
CA PRO A 41 -1.88 -10.00 22.35
C PRO A 41 -1.82 -8.99 21.21
N LEU A 42 -2.56 -9.24 20.11
CA LEU A 42 -2.55 -8.44 18.90
C LEU A 42 -2.67 -6.93 19.17
N GLU A 43 -3.60 -6.54 20.02
CA GLU A 43 -3.88 -5.14 20.34
C GLU A 43 -2.67 -4.47 21.06
N THR A 44 -1.97 -5.21 21.86
CA THR A 44 -0.74 -4.73 22.55
C THR A 44 0.44 -4.68 21.57
N ALA A 45 0.59 -5.70 20.72
CA ALA A 45 1.60 -5.74 19.68
C ALA A 45 1.45 -4.55 18.70
N VAL A 46 0.25 -4.27 18.25
CA VAL A 46 -0.08 -3.13 17.38
C VAL A 46 0.28 -1.80 18.05
N ARG A 47 -0.11 -1.59 19.31
CA ARG A 47 0.23 -0.36 20.05
C ARG A 47 1.75 -0.18 20.24
N LEU A 48 2.45 -1.26 20.59
CA LEU A 48 3.91 -1.24 20.77
C LEU A 48 4.60 -0.92 19.43
N ALA A 49 4.23 -1.61 18.37
CA ALA A 49 4.80 -1.41 17.04
C ALA A 49 4.54 0.02 16.52
N HIS A 50 3.30 0.52 16.69
CA HIS A 50 2.97 1.91 16.32
C HIS A 50 3.88 2.91 17.04
N ARG A 51 3.95 2.85 18.37
CA ARG A 51 4.76 3.78 19.17
C ARG A 51 6.24 3.73 18.80
N THR A 52 6.79 2.53 18.64
CA THR A 52 8.20 2.33 18.25
C THR A 52 8.50 2.95 16.90
N PHE A 53 7.67 2.64 15.88
CA PHE A 53 7.90 3.13 14.53
C PHE A 53 7.56 4.62 14.37
N ALA A 54 6.56 5.15 15.08
CA ALA A 54 6.27 6.59 15.12
C ALA A 54 7.43 7.40 15.76
N ALA A 55 8.17 6.81 16.70
CA ALA A 55 9.31 7.44 17.31
C ALA A 55 10.58 7.36 16.44
N VAL A 56 10.87 6.19 15.86
CA VAL A 56 12.14 5.94 15.14
C VAL A 56 12.03 6.29 13.65
N GLY A 57 10.92 5.93 13.01
CA GLY A 57 10.72 6.04 11.58
C GLY A 57 10.96 7.42 10.98
N PRO A 58 10.46 8.53 11.60
CA PRO A 58 10.70 9.89 11.10
C PRO A 58 12.18 10.33 11.09
N ARG A 59 13.06 9.60 11.77
CA ARG A 59 14.51 9.84 11.70
C ARG A 59 15.18 9.18 10.49
N SER A 60 14.46 8.34 9.77
CA SER A 60 14.96 7.69 8.56
C SER A 60 14.96 8.62 7.34
N GLY A 61 15.81 8.34 6.35
CA GLY A 61 15.79 9.07 5.07
C GLY A 61 14.48 8.97 4.28
N LYS A 62 13.55 8.11 4.71
CA LYS A 62 12.21 7.99 4.11
C LYS A 62 11.28 9.16 4.47
N ARG A 63 11.56 9.89 5.57
CA ARG A 63 10.77 11.06 5.99
C ARG A 63 10.59 12.08 4.87
N VAL A 64 11.64 12.36 4.11
CA VAL A 64 11.59 13.32 2.98
C VAL A 64 10.61 12.86 1.90
N ARG A 65 10.53 11.55 1.63
CA ARG A 65 9.58 10.99 0.67
C ARG A 65 8.14 11.14 1.13
N VAL A 66 7.88 10.81 2.39
CA VAL A 66 6.55 10.97 3.00
C VAL A 66 6.14 12.44 2.97
N LEU A 67 7.02 13.36 3.39
CA LEU A 67 6.73 14.79 3.37
C LEU A 67 6.35 15.28 1.96
N ARG A 68 7.12 14.92 0.91
CA ARG A 68 6.84 15.31 -0.47
C ARG A 68 5.49 14.80 -0.96
N ASN A 69 5.17 13.54 -0.66
CA ASN A 69 3.87 12.99 -1.00
C ASN A 69 2.72 13.73 -0.28
N LEU A 70 2.91 14.09 0.99
CA LEU A 70 1.91 14.85 1.76
C LEU A 70 1.75 16.29 1.26
N LEU A 71 2.83 16.95 0.81
CA LEU A 71 2.74 18.29 0.23
C LEU A 71 1.91 18.32 -1.05
N VAL A 72 2.00 17.28 -1.87
CA VAL A 72 1.19 17.16 -3.09
C VAL A 72 -0.26 16.75 -2.76
N ALA A 73 -0.45 15.74 -1.91
CA ALA A 73 -1.78 15.20 -1.64
C ALA A 73 -2.62 16.09 -0.71
N PHE A 74 -1.98 16.86 0.18
CA PHE A 74 -2.62 17.67 1.22
C PHE A 74 -1.93 19.04 1.34
N PRO A 75 -2.01 19.89 0.30
CA PRO A 75 -1.31 21.19 0.27
C PRO A 75 -1.77 22.13 1.40
N ASP A 76 -3.05 22.07 1.76
CA ASP A 76 -3.69 22.97 2.75
C ASP A 76 -3.35 22.63 4.20
N ARG A 77 -2.71 21.48 4.46
CA ARG A 77 -2.33 21.10 5.82
C ARG A 77 -1.17 21.93 6.31
N THR A 78 -1.24 22.37 7.56
CA THR A 78 -0.15 23.06 8.23
C THR A 78 1.08 22.16 8.40
N GLU A 79 2.24 22.75 8.66
CA GLU A 79 3.45 21.97 8.93
C GLU A 79 3.29 21.07 10.15
N ALA A 80 2.62 21.55 11.21
CA ALA A 80 2.35 20.78 12.42
C ALA A 80 1.48 19.55 12.13
N GLU A 81 0.45 19.69 11.31
CA GLU A 81 -0.41 18.58 10.89
C GLU A 81 0.36 17.58 10.03
N ARG A 82 1.16 18.06 9.06
CA ARG A 82 2.01 17.17 8.25
C ARG A 82 3.01 16.39 9.11
N ASN A 83 3.61 17.04 10.11
CA ASN A 83 4.53 16.38 11.03
C ASN A 83 3.83 15.31 11.91
N ARG A 84 2.56 15.51 12.28
CA ARG A 84 1.73 14.48 12.95
C ARG A 84 1.46 13.33 11.99
N LEU A 85 1.00 13.60 10.77
CA LEU A 85 0.75 12.57 9.75
C LEU A 85 2.01 11.76 9.43
N ILE A 86 3.19 12.38 9.36
CA ILE A 86 4.46 11.65 9.17
C ILE A 86 4.67 10.64 10.29
N LYS A 87 4.47 11.03 11.57
CA LYS A 87 4.60 10.10 12.70
C LYS A 87 3.59 8.96 12.61
N ASP A 88 2.33 9.28 12.28
CA ASP A 88 1.26 8.29 12.15
C ASP A 88 1.54 7.31 11.00
N ILE A 89 1.98 7.80 9.83
CA ILE A 89 2.36 6.96 8.68
C ILE A 89 3.46 5.97 9.08
N PHE A 90 4.52 6.44 9.73
CA PHE A 90 5.57 5.54 10.22
C PHE A 90 5.04 4.60 11.31
N GLY A 91 4.20 5.09 12.22
CA GLY A 91 3.52 4.25 13.20
C GLY A 91 2.76 3.10 12.54
N HIS A 92 2.01 3.39 11.48
CA HIS A 92 1.25 2.38 10.74
C HIS A 92 2.12 1.43 9.90
N VAL A 93 3.35 1.79 9.55
CA VAL A 93 4.34 0.79 9.06
C VAL A 93 4.62 -0.26 10.13
N GLY A 94 4.78 0.17 11.38
CA GLY A 94 4.94 -0.75 12.50
C GLY A 94 3.71 -1.62 12.76
N VAL A 95 2.52 -1.01 12.69
CA VAL A 95 1.23 -1.73 12.80
C VAL A 95 1.11 -2.81 11.74
N ALA A 96 1.41 -2.49 10.47
CA ALA A 96 1.39 -3.47 9.39
C ALA A 96 2.36 -4.65 9.64
N LEU A 97 3.53 -4.39 10.21
CA LEU A 97 4.46 -5.45 10.60
C LEU A 97 3.89 -6.33 11.73
N ALA A 98 3.23 -5.73 12.73
CA ALA A 98 2.57 -6.47 13.81
C ALA A 98 1.42 -7.34 13.28
N GLU A 99 0.62 -6.82 12.36
CA GLU A 99 -0.46 -7.56 11.70
C GLU A 99 0.10 -8.72 10.86
N ILE A 100 1.16 -8.51 10.10
CA ILE A 100 1.85 -9.58 9.35
C ILE A 100 2.41 -10.64 10.31
N ALA A 101 2.93 -10.26 11.46
CA ALA A 101 3.38 -11.20 12.47
C ALA A 101 2.27 -12.03 13.09
N HIS A 102 1.02 -11.57 13.03
CA HIS A 102 -0.17 -12.21 13.60
C HIS A 102 -1.18 -12.72 12.55
N LEU A 103 -0.80 -12.84 11.26
CA LEU A 103 -1.72 -13.27 10.20
C LEU A 103 -2.42 -14.59 10.52
N ASP A 104 -1.69 -15.55 11.05
CA ASP A 104 -2.21 -16.86 11.49
C ASP A 104 -3.26 -16.74 12.60
N ASN A 105 -3.01 -15.89 13.61
CA ASN A 105 -3.94 -15.65 14.70
C ASN A 105 -5.18 -14.88 14.23
N ILE A 106 -4.99 -13.84 13.40
CA ILE A 106 -6.10 -13.06 12.83
C ILE A 106 -7.01 -13.97 12.00
N TRP A 107 -6.43 -14.83 11.16
CA TRP A 107 -7.19 -15.78 10.33
C TRP A 107 -7.91 -16.83 11.16
N ARG A 108 -7.26 -17.38 12.19
CA ARG A 108 -7.88 -18.36 13.08
C ARG A 108 -9.09 -17.79 13.80
N ASP A 109 -9.01 -16.54 14.24
CA ASP A 109 -10.05 -15.83 14.97
C ASP A 109 -11.00 -15.02 14.04
N ARG A 110 -10.97 -15.25 12.70
CA ARG A 110 -11.63 -14.40 11.70
C ARG A 110 -13.12 -14.19 11.95
N ALA A 111 -13.84 -15.21 12.37
CA ALA A 111 -15.28 -15.11 12.65
C ALA A 111 -15.63 -14.02 13.68
N ARG A 112 -14.69 -13.72 14.60
CA ARG A 112 -14.85 -12.69 15.63
C ARG A 112 -14.17 -11.38 15.24
N ARG A 113 -13.09 -11.44 14.46
CA ARG A 113 -12.23 -10.30 14.16
C ARG A 113 -12.52 -9.65 12.82
N ILE A 114 -13.07 -10.34 11.85
CA ILE A 114 -13.21 -9.83 10.49
C ILE A 114 -14.67 -9.79 10.07
N GLU A 115 -15.10 -8.61 9.69
CA GLU A 115 -16.36 -8.38 8.99
C GLU A 115 -16.06 -8.38 7.49
N PHE A 116 -16.61 -9.36 6.76
CA PHE A 116 -16.49 -9.42 5.30
C PHE A 116 -17.72 -8.79 4.65
N VAL A 117 -17.49 -7.78 3.81
CA VAL A 117 -18.53 -7.08 3.05
C VAL A 117 -18.23 -7.25 1.56
N LYS A 118 -19.26 -7.53 0.78
CA LYS A 118 -19.14 -7.65 -0.68
C LYS A 118 -20.29 -6.96 -1.39
N ALA A 119 -19.99 -6.34 -2.52
CA ALA A 119 -21.00 -5.81 -3.41
C ALA A 119 -21.85 -6.96 -3.99
N PRO A 120 -23.18 -6.79 -4.07
CA PRO A 120 -24.08 -7.87 -4.50
C PRO A 120 -23.94 -8.24 -5.98
N GLU A 121 -23.43 -7.34 -6.82
CA GLU A 121 -23.28 -7.50 -8.27
C GLU A 121 -22.06 -8.32 -8.70
N LEU A 122 -21.12 -8.65 -7.80
CA LEU A 122 -19.89 -9.36 -8.15
C LEU A 122 -20.16 -10.74 -8.76
N ARG A 123 -19.89 -10.87 -10.05
CA ARG A 123 -20.16 -12.08 -10.84
C ARG A 123 -19.16 -13.19 -10.52
N PHE A 124 -17.87 -12.84 -10.34
CA PHE A 124 -16.82 -13.83 -10.08
C PHE A 124 -17.05 -14.66 -8.80
N LEU A 125 -17.85 -14.15 -7.87
CA LEU A 125 -18.27 -14.90 -6.66
C LEU A 125 -19.50 -15.78 -6.88
N LYS A 126 -20.22 -15.59 -8.00
CA LYS A 126 -21.46 -16.31 -8.32
C LYS A 126 -21.25 -17.36 -9.41
N GLU A 127 -20.33 -17.11 -10.33
CA GLU A 127 -20.07 -17.91 -11.51
C GLU A 127 -18.78 -18.73 -11.31
N THR A 128 -18.91 -20.07 -11.26
CA THR A 128 -17.75 -20.97 -11.08
C THR A 128 -16.74 -20.80 -12.21
N GLY A 129 -15.47 -20.64 -11.85
CA GLY A 129 -14.37 -20.53 -12.81
C GLY A 129 -14.18 -19.15 -13.44
N LYS A 130 -14.99 -18.15 -13.09
CA LYS A 130 -14.77 -16.77 -13.50
C LYS A 130 -13.69 -16.14 -12.62
N PRO A 131 -12.58 -15.65 -13.18
CA PRO A 131 -11.56 -14.93 -12.42
C PRO A 131 -11.95 -13.47 -12.22
N ALA A 132 -11.23 -12.78 -11.34
CA ALA A 132 -11.26 -11.32 -11.19
C ALA A 132 -9.86 -10.74 -11.04
N VAL A 133 -9.74 -9.44 -11.24
CA VAL A 133 -8.54 -8.67 -10.88
C VAL A 133 -8.88 -7.84 -9.65
N LEU A 134 -8.41 -8.28 -8.48
CA LEU A 134 -8.56 -7.54 -7.24
C LEU A 134 -7.47 -6.48 -7.13
N VAL A 135 -7.84 -5.26 -6.77
CA VAL A 135 -6.90 -4.16 -6.62
C VAL A 135 -7.06 -3.47 -5.28
N THR A 136 -5.93 -3.15 -4.65
CA THR A 136 -5.91 -2.43 -3.37
C THR A 136 -4.86 -1.33 -3.39
N ALA A 137 -4.95 -0.38 -2.46
CA ALA A 137 -3.90 0.59 -2.15
C ALA A 137 -3.12 0.15 -0.91
N HIS A 138 -1.89 0.64 -0.75
CA HIS A 138 -1.09 0.42 0.47
C HIS A 138 -1.60 1.34 1.60
N ILE A 139 -2.84 1.11 2.00
CA ILE A 139 -3.52 1.85 3.08
C ILE A 139 -4.14 0.85 4.07
N GLY A 140 -4.11 1.22 5.33
CA GLY A 140 -4.68 0.38 6.38
C GLY A 140 -4.01 -1.01 6.45
N PRO A 141 -4.73 -2.04 6.84
CA PRO A 141 -4.25 -3.42 6.91
C PRO A 141 -4.35 -4.14 5.55
N TRP A 142 -3.85 -3.54 4.46
CA TRP A 142 -4.02 -4.02 3.08
C TRP A 142 -3.63 -5.51 2.87
N THR A 143 -2.71 -6.04 3.66
CA THR A 143 -2.35 -7.45 3.57
C THR A 143 -3.52 -8.38 3.90
N LEU A 144 -4.46 -7.93 4.75
CA LEU A 144 -5.62 -8.72 5.15
C LEU A 144 -6.67 -8.84 4.04
N THR A 145 -6.63 -7.99 2.99
CA THR A 145 -7.53 -8.12 1.84
C THR A 145 -7.45 -9.50 1.19
N ASN A 146 -6.31 -10.17 1.33
CA ASN A 146 -6.07 -11.49 0.77
C ASN A 146 -6.88 -12.61 1.46
N PHE A 147 -7.44 -12.35 2.63
CA PHE A 147 -8.29 -13.31 3.34
C PHE A 147 -9.64 -13.54 2.64
N VAL A 148 -10.07 -12.66 1.73
CA VAL A 148 -11.27 -12.88 0.91
C VAL A 148 -11.22 -14.19 0.12
N ALA A 149 -10.03 -14.63 -0.28
CA ALA A 149 -9.84 -15.89 -0.98
C ALA A 149 -10.25 -17.11 -0.13
N GLY A 150 -9.84 -17.12 1.12
CA GLY A 150 -10.22 -18.17 2.07
C GLY A 150 -11.67 -18.09 2.54
N GLU A 151 -12.22 -16.87 2.67
CA GLU A 151 -13.61 -16.66 3.07
C GLU A 151 -14.60 -17.09 1.98
N TYR A 152 -14.33 -16.70 0.73
CA TYR A 152 -15.24 -16.98 -0.39
C TYR A 152 -14.85 -18.20 -1.24
N GLY A 153 -13.74 -18.87 -0.90
CA GLY A 153 -13.37 -20.17 -1.48
C GLY A 153 -12.87 -20.12 -2.93
N PHE A 154 -12.22 -19.03 -3.37
CA PHE A 154 -11.67 -18.93 -4.72
C PHE A 154 -10.13 -18.91 -4.72
N PRO A 155 -9.46 -19.40 -5.78
CA PRO A 155 -8.02 -19.35 -5.89
C PRO A 155 -7.54 -17.93 -6.19
N LEU A 156 -6.63 -17.40 -5.36
CA LEU A 156 -6.05 -16.06 -5.49
C LEU A 156 -4.54 -16.13 -5.61
N SER A 157 -4.00 -15.46 -6.60
CA SER A 157 -2.55 -15.25 -6.78
C SER A 157 -2.21 -13.77 -6.61
N ILE A 158 -1.29 -13.44 -5.71
CA ILE A 158 -0.91 -12.05 -5.43
C ILE A 158 0.55 -11.78 -5.79
N VAL A 159 0.79 -10.58 -6.32
CA VAL A 159 2.15 -10.11 -6.61
C VAL A 159 2.74 -9.42 -5.39
N TYR A 160 3.94 -9.82 -5.02
CA TYR A 160 4.70 -9.17 -3.98
C TYR A 160 6.07 -8.71 -4.48
N ALA A 161 6.61 -7.66 -3.87
CA ALA A 161 7.98 -7.22 -4.09
C ALA A 161 8.90 -7.93 -3.08
N PRO A 162 9.89 -8.72 -3.54
CA PRO A 162 10.85 -9.34 -2.64
C PRO A 162 11.61 -8.29 -1.83
N GLU A 163 11.83 -8.56 -0.55
CA GLU A 163 12.67 -7.77 0.31
C GLU A 163 14.13 -7.83 -0.15
N SER A 164 14.86 -6.70 -0.04
CA SER A 164 16.25 -6.61 -0.53
C SER A 164 17.25 -7.44 0.29
N ASN A 165 16.96 -7.66 1.57
CA ASN A 165 17.72 -8.55 2.45
C ASN A 165 17.15 -9.97 2.35
N PRO A 166 17.91 -10.96 1.86
CA PRO A 166 17.39 -12.31 1.63
C PRO A 166 16.90 -12.99 2.92
N TYR A 167 17.55 -12.75 4.05
CA TYR A 167 17.12 -13.34 5.34
C TYR A 167 15.80 -12.74 5.83
N VAL A 168 15.58 -11.44 5.62
CA VAL A 168 14.30 -10.78 5.89
C VAL A 168 13.24 -11.29 4.92
N HIS A 169 13.59 -11.46 3.64
CA HIS A 169 12.71 -12.01 2.63
C HIS A 169 12.16 -13.39 3.01
N ASP A 170 13.05 -14.31 3.37
CA ASP A 170 12.65 -15.67 3.77
C ASP A 170 11.77 -15.65 5.03
N MET A 171 12.05 -14.75 5.98
CA MET A 171 11.22 -14.55 7.17
C MET A 171 9.82 -14.03 6.80
N MET A 172 9.73 -13.02 5.92
CA MET A 172 8.45 -12.46 5.47
C MET A 172 7.63 -13.49 4.68
N LEU A 173 8.25 -14.33 3.86
CA LEU A 173 7.56 -15.41 3.17
C LEU A 173 6.95 -16.42 4.16
N ARG A 174 7.70 -16.80 5.19
CA ARG A 174 7.16 -17.69 6.25
C ARG A 174 5.96 -17.08 6.98
N LEU A 175 5.97 -15.77 7.27
CA LEU A 175 4.83 -15.11 7.90
C LEU A 175 3.63 -15.04 6.95
N ARG A 176 3.87 -14.73 5.66
CA ARG A 176 2.82 -14.66 4.63
C ARG A 176 2.25 -16.02 4.24
N SER A 177 2.90 -17.14 4.59
CA SER A 177 2.37 -18.48 4.33
C SER A 177 1.05 -18.78 5.05
N ALA A 178 0.69 -17.97 6.05
CA ALA A 178 -0.65 -18.01 6.68
C ALA A 178 -1.78 -17.46 5.78
N LEU A 179 -1.45 -16.77 4.69
CA LEU A 179 -2.44 -16.28 3.74
C LEU A 179 -2.90 -17.42 2.82
N PRO A 180 -4.21 -17.54 2.54
CA PRO A 180 -4.77 -18.57 1.65
C PRO A 180 -4.57 -18.21 0.17
N VAL A 181 -3.34 -17.86 -0.23
CA VAL A 181 -3.03 -17.33 -1.57
C VAL A 181 -1.72 -17.89 -2.12
N LYS A 182 -1.56 -17.86 -3.44
CA LYS A 182 -0.30 -18.11 -4.12
C LYS A 182 0.50 -16.82 -4.23
N LEU A 183 1.74 -16.80 -3.73
CA LEU A 183 2.64 -15.66 -3.78
C LEU A 183 3.45 -15.66 -5.08
N LEU A 184 3.38 -14.59 -5.85
CA LEU A 184 4.12 -14.40 -7.10
C LEU A 184 5.14 -13.26 -6.94
N ALA A 185 6.42 -13.56 -7.10
CA ALA A 185 7.44 -12.51 -7.12
C ALA A 185 7.24 -11.57 -8.32
N ARG A 186 7.40 -10.26 -8.11
CA ARG A 186 7.13 -9.23 -9.13
C ARG A 186 7.95 -9.40 -10.42
N ASP A 187 9.17 -9.90 -10.31
CA ASP A 187 10.04 -10.10 -11.46
C ASP A 187 9.44 -11.19 -12.36
N ASN A 188 9.20 -10.87 -13.65
CA ASN A 188 8.51 -11.72 -14.64
C ASN A 188 7.04 -12.04 -14.37
N SER A 189 6.36 -11.24 -13.53
CA SER A 189 4.97 -11.51 -13.11
C SER A 189 3.94 -11.45 -14.24
N MET A 190 4.13 -10.63 -15.29
CA MET A 190 3.10 -10.40 -16.32
C MET A 190 2.66 -11.70 -17.02
N ARG A 191 3.62 -12.52 -17.50
CA ARG A 191 3.28 -13.80 -18.14
C ARG A 191 2.55 -14.73 -17.20
N VAL A 192 3.00 -14.76 -15.94
CA VAL A 192 2.37 -15.61 -14.91
C VAL A 192 0.97 -15.12 -14.58
N LEU A 193 0.74 -13.79 -14.45
CA LEU A 193 -0.59 -13.22 -14.21
C LEU A 193 -1.57 -13.56 -15.33
N MET A 194 -1.14 -13.47 -16.60
CA MET A 194 -1.97 -13.88 -17.72
C MET A 194 -2.31 -15.37 -17.68
N ALA A 195 -1.35 -16.21 -17.32
CA ALA A 195 -1.58 -17.64 -17.17
C ALA A 195 -2.56 -17.94 -16.00
N GLU A 196 -2.43 -17.25 -14.86
CA GLU A 196 -3.37 -17.42 -13.74
C GLU A 196 -4.81 -17.09 -14.17
N LEU A 197 -5.02 -15.93 -14.84
CA LEU A 197 -6.33 -15.53 -15.35
C LEU A 197 -6.87 -16.52 -16.39
N SER A 198 -6.04 -16.99 -17.34
CA SER A 198 -6.49 -17.97 -18.35
C SER A 198 -6.89 -19.33 -17.76
N HIS A 199 -6.39 -19.65 -16.55
CA HIS A 199 -6.80 -20.85 -15.80
C HIS A 199 -7.95 -20.57 -14.80
N GLY A 200 -8.66 -19.47 -14.92
CA GLY A 200 -9.77 -19.12 -14.04
C GLY A 200 -9.36 -18.72 -12.60
N ARG A 201 -8.10 -18.33 -12.40
CA ARG A 201 -7.60 -17.91 -11.07
C ARG A 201 -7.63 -16.40 -10.95
N THR A 202 -8.18 -15.92 -9.88
CA THR A 202 -8.19 -14.49 -9.51
C THR A 202 -6.77 -14.01 -9.18
N ILE A 203 -6.47 -12.78 -9.55
CA ILE A 203 -5.19 -12.13 -9.22
C ILE A 203 -5.39 -10.92 -8.32
N GLY A 204 -4.41 -10.63 -7.45
CA GLY A 204 -4.42 -9.47 -6.54
C GLY A 204 -3.19 -8.58 -6.71
N LEU A 205 -3.41 -7.27 -6.79
CA LEU A 205 -2.38 -6.28 -7.08
C LEU A 205 -2.51 -5.04 -6.19
N GLY A 206 -1.37 -4.55 -5.65
CA GLY A 206 -1.29 -3.20 -5.09
C GLY A 206 -1.10 -2.18 -6.22
N SER A 207 -2.05 -1.27 -6.42
CA SER A 207 -2.10 -0.44 -7.63
C SER A 207 -1.84 1.05 -7.37
N ASP A 208 -1.66 1.50 -6.14
CA ASP A 208 -1.36 2.88 -5.77
C ASP A 208 0.14 3.26 -5.91
N VAL A 209 0.95 2.41 -6.50
CA VAL A 209 2.38 2.64 -6.66
C VAL A 209 2.72 3.27 -8.01
N ARG A 210 3.73 4.16 -8.01
CA ARG A 210 4.29 4.71 -9.24
C ARG A 210 4.96 3.63 -10.09
N LEU A 211 4.69 3.66 -11.38
CA LEU A 211 5.43 2.92 -12.40
C LEU A 211 6.04 3.93 -13.39
N ASP A 212 7.38 4.01 -13.47
CA ASP A 212 8.05 5.04 -14.29
C ASP A 212 7.71 4.97 -15.78
N SER A 213 7.36 3.80 -16.30
CA SER A 213 6.85 3.57 -17.67
C SER A 213 5.32 3.60 -17.77
N GLY A 214 4.61 3.96 -16.69
CA GLY A 214 3.15 4.00 -16.65
C GLY A 214 2.58 5.23 -17.34
N GLU A 215 1.28 5.22 -17.55
CA GLU A 215 0.54 6.34 -18.09
C GLU A 215 0.36 7.44 -17.05
N MET A 216 0.32 8.70 -17.50
CA MET A 216 0.08 9.84 -16.64
C MET A 216 -1.41 9.92 -16.31
N ILE A 217 -1.82 9.30 -15.22
CA ILE A 217 -3.22 9.28 -14.74
C ILE A 217 -3.34 10.23 -13.54
N PRO A 218 -4.39 11.07 -13.47
CA PRO A 218 -4.59 11.98 -12.33
C PRO A 218 -4.69 11.24 -11.00
N MET A 219 -4.02 11.79 -9.97
CA MET A 219 -4.17 11.43 -8.56
C MET A 219 -3.91 12.67 -7.71
N PHE A 220 -4.84 13.03 -6.85
CA PHE A 220 -4.86 14.30 -6.08
C PHE A 220 -4.69 15.55 -6.98
N GLY A 221 -5.36 15.55 -8.15
CA GLY A 221 -5.30 16.65 -9.10
C GLY A 221 -4.02 16.75 -9.92
N HIS A 222 -3.04 15.87 -9.72
CA HIS A 222 -1.77 15.86 -10.41
C HIS A 222 -1.55 14.57 -11.20
N GLY A 223 -0.94 14.67 -12.38
CA GLY A 223 -0.56 13.49 -13.16
C GLY A 223 0.44 12.62 -12.40
N MET A 224 0.12 11.35 -12.24
CA MET A 224 0.97 10.34 -11.63
C MET A 224 1.25 9.23 -12.64
N PRO A 225 2.53 8.82 -12.88
CA PRO A 225 2.84 7.68 -13.71
C PRO A 225 2.27 6.40 -13.08
N THR A 226 1.17 5.90 -13.63
CA THR A 226 0.33 4.85 -13.05
C THR A 226 0.35 3.59 -13.89
N ASN A 227 0.30 2.44 -13.23
CA ASN A 227 0.22 1.14 -13.87
C ASN A 227 -1.22 0.83 -14.28
N THR A 228 -1.51 0.83 -15.59
CA THR A 228 -2.83 0.47 -16.16
C THR A 228 -3.00 -1.03 -16.38
N VAL A 229 -2.00 -1.85 -16.07
CA VAL A 229 -2.03 -3.31 -16.28
C VAL A 229 -3.24 -4.00 -15.62
N PRO A 230 -3.66 -3.67 -14.39
CA PRO A 230 -4.83 -4.31 -13.79
C PRO A 230 -6.09 -4.15 -14.66
N ALA A 231 -6.36 -2.92 -15.13
CA ALA A 231 -7.50 -2.64 -16.00
C ALA A 231 -7.36 -3.32 -17.38
N ARG A 232 -6.17 -3.29 -17.98
CA ARG A 232 -5.89 -3.98 -19.24
C ARG A 232 -6.09 -5.49 -19.15
N LEU A 233 -5.71 -6.11 -18.05
CA LEU A 233 -5.93 -7.54 -17.81
C LEU A 233 -7.41 -7.83 -17.62
N ALA A 234 -8.13 -7.02 -16.86
CA ALA A 234 -9.57 -7.18 -16.69
C ALA A 234 -10.32 -7.14 -18.04
N LEU A 235 -10.03 -6.13 -18.88
CA LEU A 235 -10.60 -6.02 -20.23
C LEU A 235 -10.21 -7.20 -21.13
N ARG A 236 -8.94 -7.60 -21.12
CA ARG A 236 -8.46 -8.68 -22.00
C ARG A 236 -9.07 -10.03 -21.69
N PHE A 237 -9.32 -10.33 -20.41
CA PHE A 237 -9.84 -11.61 -19.96
C PHE A 237 -11.33 -11.59 -19.65
N ASP A 238 -12.03 -10.50 -20.03
CA ASP A 238 -13.47 -10.29 -19.76
C ASP A 238 -13.81 -10.62 -18.29
N CYS A 239 -13.01 -10.09 -17.37
CA CYS A 239 -13.19 -10.31 -15.94
C CYS A 239 -13.31 -8.99 -15.16
N GLU A 240 -13.84 -9.07 -13.96
CA GLU A 240 -14.13 -7.90 -13.13
C GLU A 240 -12.85 -7.29 -12.55
N LEU A 241 -12.74 -5.95 -12.58
CA LEU A 241 -11.73 -5.18 -11.86
C LEU A 241 -12.33 -4.70 -10.55
N VAL A 242 -11.95 -5.31 -9.43
CA VAL A 242 -12.63 -5.14 -8.14
C VAL A 242 -11.72 -4.44 -7.13
N PRO A 243 -12.04 -3.19 -6.73
CA PRO A 243 -11.36 -2.54 -5.61
C PRO A 243 -11.62 -3.30 -4.32
N THR A 244 -10.58 -3.53 -3.54
CA THR A 244 -10.66 -4.26 -2.27
C THR A 244 -9.95 -3.47 -1.19
N ARG A 245 -10.65 -3.18 -0.08
CA ARG A 245 -10.12 -2.43 1.06
C ARG A 245 -10.20 -3.25 2.34
N ALA A 246 -9.18 -3.14 3.17
CA ALA A 246 -9.25 -3.56 4.55
C ALA A 246 -9.13 -2.34 5.47
N GLU A 247 -9.94 -2.28 6.51
CA GLU A 247 -10.05 -1.18 7.46
C GLU A 247 -9.87 -1.72 8.87
N ARG A 248 -9.22 -0.92 9.74
CA ARG A 248 -9.13 -1.22 11.16
C ARG A 248 -10.36 -0.72 11.89
N LEU A 249 -10.95 -1.58 12.71
CA LEU A 249 -12.06 -1.26 13.60
C LEU A 249 -11.58 -1.31 15.06
N PRO A 250 -12.30 -0.65 15.98
CA PRO A 250 -11.97 -0.73 17.41
C PRO A 250 -11.90 -2.16 17.93
N GLY A 251 -11.03 -2.42 18.90
CA GLY A 251 -10.92 -3.71 19.57
C GLY A 251 -10.19 -4.80 18.75
N GLY A 252 -9.26 -4.41 17.89
CA GLY A 252 -8.46 -5.37 17.08
C GLY A 252 -9.30 -6.14 16.07
N ARG A 253 -10.37 -5.51 15.60
CA ARG A 253 -11.24 -6.02 14.54
C ARG A 253 -10.92 -5.34 13.22
N TYR A 254 -11.42 -5.92 12.14
CA TYR A 254 -11.19 -5.47 10.77
C TYR A 254 -12.47 -5.56 9.97
N ARG A 255 -12.60 -4.72 8.95
CA ARG A 255 -13.59 -4.88 7.88
C ARG A 255 -12.85 -5.04 6.57
N ILE A 256 -13.22 -6.04 5.78
CA ILE A 256 -12.68 -6.25 4.44
C ILE A 256 -13.83 -6.15 3.46
N THR A 257 -13.72 -5.18 2.55
CA THR A 257 -14.79 -4.86 1.60
C THR A 257 -14.32 -5.13 0.17
N LEU A 258 -15.09 -5.94 -0.56
CA LEU A 258 -15.05 -6.05 -2.01
C LEU A 258 -16.06 -5.06 -2.58
N TYR A 259 -15.56 -4.00 -3.23
CA TYR A 259 -16.37 -2.94 -3.82
C TYR A 259 -16.99 -3.37 -5.15
N PRO A 260 -17.98 -2.60 -5.69
CA PRO A 260 -18.48 -2.79 -7.05
C PRO A 260 -17.35 -2.83 -8.08
N PRO A 261 -17.51 -3.61 -9.16
CA PRO A 261 -16.51 -3.69 -10.22
C PRO A 261 -16.37 -2.34 -10.93
N VAL A 262 -15.13 -1.95 -11.23
CA VAL A 262 -14.85 -0.75 -12.01
C VAL A 262 -15.01 -1.04 -13.49
N LEU A 263 -15.96 -0.38 -14.12
CA LEU A 263 -16.23 -0.46 -15.55
C LEU A 263 -15.78 0.84 -16.25
N PRO A 264 -15.44 0.81 -17.54
CA PRO A 264 -15.22 2.03 -18.31
C PRO A 264 -16.53 2.84 -18.40
N ASP A 265 -16.42 4.15 -18.62
CA ASP A 265 -17.60 4.98 -18.91
C ASP A 265 -18.15 4.67 -20.31
N ASP A 266 -19.45 4.85 -20.49
CA ASP A 266 -20.11 4.65 -21.77
C ASP A 266 -19.50 5.59 -22.85
N GLY A 267 -19.42 5.08 -24.08
CA GLY A 267 -18.89 5.83 -25.21
C GLY A 267 -17.36 5.91 -25.29
N ILE A 268 -16.61 5.33 -24.34
CA ILE A 268 -15.15 5.24 -24.45
C ILE A 268 -14.77 4.05 -25.34
N GLU A 269 -14.24 4.35 -26.52
CA GLU A 269 -13.80 3.34 -27.47
C GLU A 269 -12.30 3.01 -27.34
N GLY A 270 -11.99 1.75 -27.58
CA GLY A 270 -10.63 1.23 -27.58
C GLY A 270 -10.11 0.83 -26.19
N ALA A 271 -9.52 -0.37 -26.12
CA ALA A 271 -9.09 -1.00 -24.88
C ALA A 271 -8.08 -0.16 -24.08
N ALA A 272 -7.23 0.63 -24.74
CA ALA A 272 -6.25 1.50 -24.07
C ALA A 272 -6.97 2.65 -23.35
N ALA A 273 -7.89 3.35 -24.01
CA ALA A 273 -8.65 4.45 -23.41
C ALA A 273 -9.55 3.96 -22.27
N GLN A 274 -10.21 2.81 -22.46
CA GLN A 274 -11.01 2.16 -21.43
C GLN A 274 -10.15 1.82 -20.20
N ALA A 275 -8.96 1.23 -20.38
CA ALA A 275 -8.06 0.91 -19.27
C ALA A 275 -7.59 2.16 -18.52
N SER A 276 -7.29 3.26 -19.24
CA SER A 276 -6.90 4.54 -18.62
C SER A 276 -8.06 5.15 -17.84
N ASN A 277 -9.29 5.11 -18.36
CA ASN A 277 -10.49 5.58 -17.66
C ASN A 277 -10.77 4.76 -16.39
N MET A 278 -10.76 3.43 -16.47
CA MET A 278 -10.91 2.55 -15.32
C MET A 278 -9.83 2.80 -14.26
N THR A 279 -8.58 3.01 -14.67
CA THR A 279 -7.47 3.33 -13.76
C THR A 279 -7.66 4.69 -13.08
N ALA A 280 -8.19 5.69 -13.81
CA ALA A 280 -8.53 6.99 -13.22
C ALA A 280 -9.65 6.86 -12.17
N LYS A 281 -10.65 6.00 -12.40
CA LYS A 281 -11.69 5.69 -11.40
C LYS A 281 -11.07 5.05 -10.15
N LEU A 282 -10.14 4.10 -10.32
CA LEU A 282 -9.40 3.49 -9.21
C LEU A 282 -8.61 4.54 -8.41
N ASN A 283 -7.89 5.44 -9.08
CA ASN A 283 -7.15 6.49 -8.39
C ASN A 283 -8.09 7.37 -7.56
N ARG A 284 -9.26 7.77 -8.09
CA ARG A 284 -10.27 8.53 -7.33
C ARG A 284 -10.76 7.76 -6.10
N GLN A 285 -10.99 6.46 -6.24
CA GLN A 285 -11.39 5.62 -5.10
C GLN A 285 -10.27 5.54 -4.03
N PHE A 286 -9.02 5.39 -4.46
CA PHE A 286 -7.87 5.38 -3.55
C PHE A 286 -7.66 6.75 -2.88
N GLU A 287 -7.85 7.86 -3.62
CA GLU A 287 -7.82 9.20 -3.04
C GLU A 287 -8.86 9.37 -1.93
N GLN A 288 -10.08 8.89 -2.15
CA GLN A 288 -11.13 8.91 -1.13
C GLN A 288 -10.68 8.18 0.14
N TRP A 289 -10.19 6.94 0.02
CA TRP A 289 -9.70 6.17 1.15
C TRP A 289 -8.55 6.85 1.89
N ILE A 290 -7.61 7.44 1.12
CA ILE A 290 -6.47 8.16 1.70
C ILE A 290 -6.93 9.43 2.43
N ARG A 291 -7.94 10.14 1.91
CA ARG A 291 -8.51 11.32 2.60
C ARG A 291 -9.22 10.97 3.89
N GLU A 292 -9.87 9.82 3.95
CA GLU A 292 -10.55 9.30 5.16
C GLU A 292 -9.55 8.93 6.27
N THR A 293 -8.43 8.28 5.91
CA THR A 293 -7.43 7.81 6.87
C THR A 293 -5.99 8.11 6.41
N PRO A 294 -5.60 9.40 6.30
CA PRO A 294 -4.32 9.79 5.69
C PRO A 294 -3.09 9.27 6.45
N GLY A 295 -3.19 9.10 7.76
CA GLY A 295 -2.13 8.51 8.58
C GLY A 295 -1.88 7.02 8.32
N GLU A 296 -2.81 6.33 7.68
CA GLU A 296 -2.68 4.92 7.33
C GLU A 296 -2.11 4.68 5.91
N TRP A 297 -1.89 5.72 5.13
CA TRP A 297 -1.34 5.60 3.78
C TRP A 297 0.18 5.40 3.80
N LEU A 298 0.65 4.23 3.42
CA LEU A 298 2.08 3.89 3.43
C LEU A 298 2.82 4.47 2.21
N CYS A 299 2.88 5.78 2.12
CA CYS A 299 3.50 6.51 1.02
C CYS A 299 5.04 6.67 1.18
N LEU A 300 5.76 5.59 1.47
CA LEU A 300 7.21 5.60 1.69
C LEU A 300 8.04 5.70 0.39
N ALA A 301 7.41 5.53 -0.76
CA ALA A 301 8.02 5.65 -2.09
C ALA A 301 7.53 6.93 -2.77
N ARG A 302 8.31 7.42 -3.76
CA ARG A 302 7.86 8.53 -4.60
C ARG A 302 6.59 8.14 -5.35
N ARG A 303 5.61 9.07 -5.41
CA ARG A 303 4.37 8.92 -6.17
C ARG A 303 4.39 9.78 -7.44
N TRP A 304 4.72 11.06 -7.34
CA TRP A 304 4.64 12.01 -8.45
C TRP A 304 6.00 12.29 -9.12
N PRO A 305 6.01 12.91 -10.32
CA PRO A 305 7.21 13.42 -10.96
C PRO A 305 7.93 14.45 -10.07
N LYS A 306 9.23 14.63 -10.31
CA LYS A 306 10.05 15.59 -9.54
C LYS A 306 9.56 17.03 -9.66
N GLU A 307 9.01 17.36 -10.80
CA GLU A 307 8.50 18.70 -11.13
C GLU A 307 7.28 19.02 -10.25
N VAL A 308 6.36 18.06 -10.08
CA VAL A 308 5.19 18.19 -9.20
C VAL A 308 5.63 18.29 -7.74
N GLU A 309 6.57 17.43 -7.31
CA GLU A 309 7.12 17.46 -5.94
C GLU A 309 7.76 18.84 -5.64
N ARG A 310 8.56 19.38 -6.58
CA ARG A 310 9.22 20.70 -6.42
C ARG A 310 8.23 21.86 -6.38
N ALA A 311 7.23 21.84 -7.24
CA ALA A 311 6.19 22.88 -7.24
C ALA A 311 5.43 22.90 -5.90
N ALA A 312 5.10 21.74 -5.35
CA ALA A 312 4.44 21.61 -4.05
C ALA A 312 5.36 22.10 -2.90
N GLU A 313 6.66 21.79 -2.93
CA GLU A 313 7.64 22.29 -1.97
C GLU A 313 7.74 23.84 -2.01
N GLN A 314 7.82 24.44 -3.20
CA GLN A 314 7.87 25.90 -3.39
C GLN A 314 6.59 26.59 -2.91
N ALA A 315 5.42 26.02 -3.23
CA ALA A 315 4.14 26.56 -2.78
C ALA A 315 4.01 26.54 -1.24
N ALA A 316 4.46 25.45 -0.61
CA ALA A 316 4.45 25.34 0.85
C ALA A 316 5.41 26.36 1.51
N GLN A 317 6.56 26.60 0.90
CA GLN A 317 7.53 27.59 1.38
C GLN A 317 6.98 29.01 1.27
N ALA A 318 6.41 29.36 0.11
CA ALA A 318 5.79 30.67 -0.10
C ALA A 318 4.61 30.94 0.86
N SER A 319 3.87 29.89 1.26
CA SER A 319 2.79 29.99 2.24
C SER A 319 3.32 30.20 3.67
N ALA A 320 4.47 29.59 4.00
CA ALA A 320 5.10 29.77 5.30
C ALA A 320 5.73 31.17 5.48
N ASP A 321 6.21 31.77 4.38
CA ASP A 321 6.86 33.10 4.37
C ASP A 321 5.82 34.24 4.34
N ARG A 322 4.53 34.00 4.13
CA ARG A 322 3.48 35.05 4.26
C ARG A 322 3.34 35.45 5.72
N PRO A 323 3.51 36.74 6.09
CA PRO A 323 3.23 37.22 7.44
C PRO A 323 1.78 36.89 7.78
N ALA A 324 1.58 36.29 8.96
CA ALA A 324 0.22 36.09 9.48
C ALA A 324 -0.49 37.45 9.48
N ASP A 325 -1.63 37.57 8.78
CA ASP A 325 -2.46 38.76 8.75
C ASP A 325 -2.66 39.22 10.20
N ARG A 326 -2.04 40.37 10.55
CA ARG A 326 -2.31 41.01 11.86
C ARG A 326 -3.79 41.32 11.88
N PRO A 327 -4.53 40.87 12.92
CA PRO A 327 -5.91 41.28 13.05
C PRO A 327 -5.98 42.83 12.99
N ALA A 328 -6.88 43.33 12.17
CA ALA A 328 -7.08 44.77 12.01
C ALA A 328 -7.22 45.42 13.39
N ARG A 329 -6.35 46.39 13.68
CA ARG A 329 -6.44 47.16 14.91
C ARG A 329 -7.83 47.81 14.97
N PRO A 330 -8.58 47.64 16.05
CA PRO A 330 -9.87 48.33 16.18
C PRO A 330 -9.64 49.84 16.05
N PRO A 331 -10.55 50.59 15.42
CA PRO A 331 -10.46 52.04 15.36
C PRO A 331 -10.39 52.60 16.78
N ALA A 332 -9.46 53.55 16.95
CA ALA A 332 -9.32 54.26 18.22
C ALA A 332 -10.57 55.04 18.52
N PRO A 333 -10.94 55.25 19.83
CA PRO A 333 -12.15 55.92 20.27
C PRO A 333 -12.24 57.37 19.91
#